data_3304da32b3fcf6af5467e5b857686dc0
#
_entry.id   3304da32b3fcf6af5467e5b857686dc0
#
_cell.length_a   1.000
_cell.length_b   1.000
_cell.length_c   1.000
_cell.angle_alpha   90.00
_cell.angle_beta   90.00
_cell.angle_gamma   90.00
#
_symmetry.space_group_name_H-M   'P 1'
#
loop_
_entity.id
_entity.type
_entity.pdbx_description
1 polymer ?
#
loop_
_entity_poly.entity_id
_entity_poly.type
_entity_poly.pdbx_seq_one_letter_code
_entity_poly.pdbx_strand_id
1 'polypeptide(L)'
;MRLLSLIVLSSLLTACFTPPIKPPVKPPLTPTQPEPISAVYKQTNWAALPNWPGEQLTNTWPSWLNSCKRLASRPVWKEICADALMLGQQDAASVKAFFESHFEPWQVTTNTGTDTGLVTGYYEPLVKGSTTPKAGSVPFYAVPDNLLILDLAKQYTDLKGKRLRGRLEGTRTVIPYWSRQEIADGKMANNAKVLAWADDAIEAFFMEVQGSGRIQLEDGTLLRLGYADQNGYPYKSIGKWLVEQGELTLDKASMQSIQAWAKANPQRLQEMLNANPSVVFFRVLTGTDGPIGALNVPLTDEASAAIDPKFVPLGSPIYLSTTRPNDSQPMNRLIQAQDTGGAIAGPIRVDYFWGFGAK
;
A
#
# COMPACT_ATOMS: atom_id res chain seq x y z
N MET A 1 -73.91 -71.08 45.75
CA MET A 1 -73.51 -69.69 45.93
C MET A 1 -72.54 -69.34 44.80
N ARG A 2 -73.02 -68.62 43.80
CA ARG A 2 -72.25 -68.21 42.63
C ARG A 2 -72.23 -66.67 42.62
N LEU A 3 -71.08 -66.06 42.73
CA LEU A 3 -70.87 -64.62 42.59
C LEU A 3 -70.76 -64.28 41.07
N LEU A 4 -71.62 -63.40 40.63
CA LEU A 4 -71.48 -62.77 39.29
C LEU A 4 -70.58 -61.52 39.43
N SER A 5 -69.50 -61.47 38.69
CA SER A 5 -68.70 -60.29 38.55
C SER A 5 -69.13 -59.50 37.33
N LEU A 6 -69.57 -58.26 37.52
CA LEU A 6 -69.86 -57.29 36.46
C LEU A 6 -68.50 -56.65 35.99
N ILE A 7 -68.25 -56.77 34.73
CA ILE A 7 -67.14 -56.06 34.07
C ILE A 7 -67.73 -54.75 33.44
N VAL A 8 -67.32 -53.60 33.97
CA VAL A 8 -67.58 -52.29 33.36
C VAL A 8 -66.51 -51.96 32.34
N LEU A 9 -66.91 -51.88 31.09
CA LEU A 9 -66.06 -51.52 30.00
C LEU A 9 -66.03 -50.00 29.88
N SER A 10 -64.90 -49.39 30.30
CA SER A 10 -64.67 -47.94 30.19
C SER A 10 -64.02 -47.60 28.84
N SER A 11 -64.78 -47.01 27.93
CA SER A 11 -64.24 -46.54 26.61
C SER A 11 -63.51 -45.21 26.77
N LEU A 12 -62.21 -45.27 26.71
CA LEU A 12 -61.29 -44.09 26.61
C LEU A 12 -61.35 -43.50 25.21
N LEU A 13 -62.01 -42.38 25.05
CA LEU A 13 -61.87 -41.51 23.86
C LEU A 13 -60.53 -40.78 23.86
N THR A 14 -59.56 -41.27 23.12
CA THR A 14 -58.33 -40.56 22.86
C THR A 14 -58.57 -39.48 21.81
N ALA A 15 -58.68 -38.21 22.25
CA ALA A 15 -58.73 -37.06 21.40
C ALA A 15 -57.27 -36.79 20.86
N CYS A 16 -57.07 -37.01 19.57
CA CYS A 16 -55.83 -36.60 18.92
C CYS A 16 -55.69 -35.04 18.87
N PHE A 17 -54.91 -34.49 19.77
CA PHE A 17 -54.47 -33.09 19.65
C PHE A 17 -53.40 -32.99 18.55
N THR A 18 -53.76 -32.49 17.37
CA THR A 18 -52.80 -32.03 16.38
C THR A 18 -52.23 -30.66 16.83
N PRO A 19 -50.91 -30.54 17.07
CA PRO A 19 -50.33 -29.24 17.40
C PRO A 19 -50.51 -28.28 16.22
N PRO A 20 -50.70 -26.97 16.45
CA PRO A 20 -50.84 -25.98 15.38
C PRO A 20 -49.58 -25.95 14.56
N ILE A 21 -49.71 -26.09 13.23
CA ILE A 21 -48.62 -25.94 12.29
C ILE A 21 -48.14 -24.49 12.35
N LYS A 22 -46.93 -24.25 12.89
CA LYS A 22 -46.28 -22.95 12.81
C LYS A 22 -46.07 -22.59 11.33
N PRO A 23 -46.44 -21.37 10.91
CA PRO A 23 -46.15 -20.93 9.55
C PRO A 23 -44.64 -21.01 9.28
N PRO A 24 -44.23 -21.34 8.05
CA PRO A 24 -42.83 -21.45 7.72
C PRO A 24 -42.13 -20.12 8.00
N VAL A 25 -41.15 -20.15 8.90
CA VAL A 25 -40.27 -19.00 9.18
C VAL A 25 -39.48 -18.76 7.88
N LYS A 26 -39.71 -17.61 7.23
CA LYS A 26 -38.87 -17.18 6.13
C LYS A 26 -37.39 -17.22 6.59
N PRO A 27 -36.50 -17.92 5.87
CA PRO A 27 -35.07 -17.90 6.23
C PRO A 27 -34.62 -16.46 6.35
N PRO A 28 -33.76 -16.11 7.31
CA PRO A 28 -33.15 -14.78 7.37
C PRO A 28 -32.52 -14.49 6.02
N LEU A 29 -32.81 -13.33 5.45
CA LEU A 29 -32.12 -12.86 4.25
C LEU A 29 -30.64 -12.87 4.60
N THR A 30 -29.86 -13.75 3.96
CA THR A 30 -28.40 -13.73 4.05
C THR A 30 -27.98 -12.34 3.66
N PRO A 31 -27.18 -11.62 4.48
CA PRO A 31 -26.67 -10.32 4.09
C PRO A 31 -25.95 -10.51 2.75
N THR A 32 -26.43 -9.89 1.69
CA THR A 32 -25.72 -9.83 0.42
C THR A 32 -24.38 -9.19 0.72
N GLN A 33 -23.28 -9.94 0.59
CA GLN A 33 -21.96 -9.35 0.66
C GLN A 33 -21.91 -8.24 -0.41
N PRO A 34 -21.46 -7.03 -0.04
CA PRO A 34 -21.31 -5.95 -1.01
C PRO A 34 -20.45 -6.45 -2.16
N GLU A 35 -20.88 -6.20 -3.39
CA GLU A 35 -20.10 -6.57 -4.56
C GLU A 35 -18.70 -5.94 -4.47
N PRO A 36 -17.65 -6.67 -4.83
CA PRO A 36 -16.30 -6.13 -4.81
C PRO A 36 -16.21 -4.91 -5.74
N ILE A 37 -15.57 -3.86 -5.26
CA ILE A 37 -15.33 -2.65 -6.05
C ILE A 37 -14.47 -3.05 -7.26
N SER A 38 -14.98 -2.77 -8.46
CA SER A 38 -14.29 -2.97 -9.73
C SER A 38 -14.16 -1.66 -10.51
N ALA A 39 -13.22 -1.62 -11.46
CA ALA A 39 -13.02 -0.47 -12.32
C ALA A 39 -13.89 -0.56 -13.58
N VAL A 40 -14.42 0.56 -13.99
CA VAL A 40 -15.02 0.77 -15.32
C VAL A 40 -14.19 1.81 -16.05
N TYR A 41 -13.78 1.49 -17.29
CA TYR A 41 -12.96 2.36 -18.12
C TYR A 41 -13.81 2.89 -19.26
N LYS A 42 -13.93 4.21 -19.33
CA LYS A 42 -14.69 4.91 -20.37
C LYS A 42 -13.75 5.74 -21.21
N GLN A 43 -13.67 5.46 -22.50
CA GLN A 43 -12.90 6.28 -23.43
C GLN A 43 -13.39 7.71 -23.43
N THR A 44 -12.47 8.66 -23.45
CA THR A 44 -12.72 10.09 -23.50
C THR A 44 -11.78 10.75 -24.50
N ASN A 45 -11.66 12.05 -24.50
CA ASN A 45 -10.77 12.78 -25.37
C ASN A 45 -9.95 13.82 -24.59
N TRP A 46 -8.87 14.30 -25.18
CA TRP A 46 -7.96 15.23 -24.54
C TRP A 46 -8.63 16.57 -24.13
N ALA A 47 -9.61 17.04 -24.90
CA ALA A 47 -10.33 18.27 -24.59
C ALA A 47 -11.27 18.14 -23.36
N ALA A 48 -11.62 16.91 -22.98
CA ALA A 48 -12.41 16.65 -21.77
C ALA A 48 -11.58 16.60 -20.48
N LEU A 49 -10.25 16.57 -20.59
CA LEU A 49 -9.36 16.57 -19.42
C LEU A 49 -9.29 17.99 -18.83
N PRO A 50 -9.55 18.17 -17.52
CA PRO A 50 -9.50 19.50 -16.89
C PRO A 50 -8.13 20.17 -17.09
N ASN A 51 -8.12 21.34 -17.73
CA ASN A 51 -6.90 22.13 -17.97
C ASN A 51 -5.76 21.40 -18.69
N TRP A 52 -6.06 20.42 -19.58
CA TRP A 52 -5.01 19.76 -20.37
C TRP A 52 -4.15 20.78 -21.14
N PRO A 53 -2.82 20.65 -21.15
CA PRO A 53 -2.00 19.52 -20.69
C PRO A 53 -1.63 19.53 -19.20
N GLY A 54 -2.18 20.43 -18.41
CA GLY A 54 -1.91 20.52 -16.97
C GLY A 54 -0.62 21.29 -16.64
N GLU A 55 -0.23 21.20 -15.36
CA GLU A 55 0.96 21.86 -14.85
C GLU A 55 2.21 21.00 -15.08
N GLN A 56 3.35 21.67 -15.28
CA GLN A 56 4.69 21.04 -15.27
C GLN A 56 4.83 19.84 -16.23
N LEU A 57 4.23 19.92 -17.41
CA LEU A 57 4.25 18.83 -18.38
C LEU A 57 5.68 18.34 -18.73
N THR A 58 6.66 19.25 -18.76
CA THR A 58 8.06 18.90 -18.99
C THR A 58 8.66 17.98 -17.93
N ASN A 59 8.17 18.02 -16.68
CA ASN A 59 8.66 17.14 -15.61
C ASN A 59 8.26 15.68 -15.82
N THR A 60 7.16 15.45 -16.54
CA THR A 60 6.70 14.09 -16.84
C THR A 60 7.58 13.37 -17.86
N TRP A 61 8.27 14.13 -18.74
CA TRP A 61 9.04 13.54 -19.84
C TRP A 61 10.21 12.67 -19.35
N PRO A 62 11.11 13.13 -18.45
CA PRO A 62 12.14 12.27 -17.89
C PRO A 62 11.57 11.04 -17.16
N SER A 63 10.44 11.18 -16.47
CA SER A 63 9.74 10.07 -15.82
C SER A 63 9.24 9.05 -16.85
N TRP A 64 8.66 9.51 -17.97
CA TRP A 64 8.24 8.64 -19.07
C TRP A 64 9.44 7.91 -19.71
N LEU A 65 10.53 8.61 -19.99
CA LEU A 65 11.77 8.00 -20.52
C LEU A 65 12.33 6.94 -19.56
N ASN A 66 12.27 7.19 -18.24
CA ASN A 66 12.66 6.19 -17.24
C ASN A 66 11.74 4.96 -17.30
N SER A 67 10.42 5.15 -17.44
CA SER A 67 9.49 4.04 -17.63
C SER A 67 9.84 3.23 -18.87
N CYS A 68 10.14 3.89 -19.98
CA CYS A 68 10.48 3.24 -21.24
C CYS A 68 11.73 2.35 -21.17
N LYS A 69 12.72 2.66 -20.32
CA LYS A 69 13.88 1.79 -20.08
C LYS A 69 13.48 0.36 -19.63
N ARG A 70 12.29 0.19 -19.03
CA ARG A 70 11.75 -1.09 -18.60
C ARG A 70 10.62 -1.60 -19.50
N LEU A 71 9.82 -0.69 -20.03
CA LEU A 71 8.65 -1.02 -20.84
C LEU A 71 9.00 -1.45 -22.26
N ALA A 72 10.11 -0.96 -22.83
CA ALA A 72 10.52 -1.22 -24.20
C ALA A 72 10.67 -2.74 -24.54
N SER A 73 10.90 -3.59 -23.53
CA SER A 73 10.92 -5.05 -23.71
C SER A 73 9.53 -5.71 -23.78
N ARG A 74 8.46 -4.96 -23.48
CA ARG A 74 7.10 -5.46 -23.52
C ARG A 74 6.45 -5.11 -24.87
N PRO A 75 5.81 -6.06 -25.58
CA PRO A 75 5.31 -5.84 -26.95
C PRO A 75 4.44 -4.60 -27.11
N VAL A 76 3.50 -4.36 -26.18
CA VAL A 76 2.57 -3.21 -26.20
C VAL A 76 3.28 -1.84 -26.14
N TRP A 77 4.45 -1.77 -25.50
CA TRP A 77 5.17 -0.52 -25.23
C TRP A 77 6.36 -0.31 -26.16
N LYS A 78 6.74 -1.34 -26.94
CA LYS A 78 8.00 -1.38 -27.66
C LYS A 78 8.16 -0.20 -28.62
N GLU A 79 7.18 0.04 -29.49
CA GLU A 79 7.25 1.09 -30.52
C GLU A 79 7.16 2.47 -29.90
N ILE A 80 6.18 2.71 -29.02
CA ILE A 80 6.01 3.99 -28.33
C ILE A 80 7.27 4.38 -27.54
N CYS A 81 7.88 3.42 -26.85
CA CYS A 81 9.11 3.67 -26.11
C CYS A 81 10.32 3.89 -27.01
N ALA A 82 10.39 3.24 -28.17
CA ALA A 82 11.45 3.49 -29.17
C ALA A 82 11.36 4.94 -29.68
N ASP A 83 10.16 5.41 -30.03
CA ASP A 83 9.92 6.76 -30.49
C ASP A 83 10.27 7.80 -29.40
N ALA A 84 9.85 7.56 -28.15
CA ALA A 84 10.17 8.42 -27.03
C ALA A 84 11.69 8.54 -26.78
N LEU A 85 12.41 7.42 -26.82
CA LEU A 85 13.86 7.38 -26.58
C LEU A 85 14.64 8.05 -27.71
N MET A 86 14.15 8.02 -28.96
CA MET A 86 14.76 8.72 -30.09
C MET A 86 14.59 10.24 -30.02
N LEU A 87 13.49 10.72 -29.46
CA LEU A 87 13.21 12.16 -29.34
C LEU A 87 14.14 12.88 -28.34
N GLY A 88 14.66 12.19 -27.32
CA GLY A 88 15.51 12.79 -26.30
C GLY A 88 14.80 13.85 -25.44
N GLN A 89 15.48 14.94 -25.11
CA GLN A 89 14.89 16.05 -24.33
C GLN A 89 13.89 16.83 -25.18
N GLN A 90 12.75 17.15 -24.58
CA GLN A 90 11.63 17.80 -25.26
C GLN A 90 11.10 19.03 -24.48
N ASP A 91 10.57 20.00 -25.21
CA ASP A 91 9.75 21.09 -24.65
C ASP A 91 8.31 20.65 -24.38
N ALA A 92 7.53 21.50 -23.72
CA ALA A 92 6.16 21.19 -23.33
C ALA A 92 5.24 20.92 -24.54
N ALA A 93 5.44 21.62 -25.66
CA ALA A 93 4.63 21.46 -26.87
C ALA A 93 4.89 20.09 -27.51
N SER A 94 6.15 19.71 -27.62
CA SER A 94 6.57 18.40 -28.16
C SER A 94 6.12 17.25 -27.28
N VAL A 95 6.23 17.39 -25.95
CA VAL A 95 5.71 16.39 -25.00
C VAL A 95 4.21 16.23 -25.14
N LYS A 96 3.46 17.35 -25.22
CA LYS A 96 2.00 17.33 -25.44
C LYS A 96 1.67 16.57 -26.73
N ALA A 97 2.31 16.94 -27.84
CA ALA A 97 2.07 16.33 -29.14
C ALA A 97 2.38 14.82 -29.11
N PHE A 98 3.46 14.41 -28.44
CA PHE A 98 3.80 13.00 -28.27
C PHE A 98 2.67 12.23 -27.56
N PHE A 99 2.20 12.70 -26.42
CA PHE A 99 1.13 11.99 -25.71
C PHE A 99 -0.18 11.98 -26.48
N GLU A 100 -0.55 13.07 -27.15
CA GLU A 100 -1.75 13.14 -27.98
C GLU A 100 -1.72 12.21 -29.21
N SER A 101 -0.53 11.95 -29.77
CA SER A 101 -0.38 11.08 -30.94
C SER A 101 -0.29 9.58 -30.61
N HIS A 102 0.18 9.23 -29.41
CA HIS A 102 0.45 7.84 -29.05
C HIS A 102 -0.54 7.27 -28.03
N PHE A 103 -1.38 8.09 -27.39
CA PHE A 103 -2.29 7.67 -26.33
C PHE A 103 -3.72 8.18 -26.54
N GLU A 104 -4.65 7.42 -26.01
CA GLU A 104 -6.05 7.81 -25.87
C GLU A 104 -6.40 7.85 -24.37
N PRO A 105 -7.01 8.93 -23.87
CA PRO A 105 -7.38 9.01 -22.47
C PRO A 105 -8.63 8.16 -22.16
N TRP A 106 -8.62 7.51 -21.00
CA TRP A 106 -9.73 6.72 -20.47
C TRP A 106 -10.04 7.20 -19.05
N GLN A 107 -11.29 7.60 -18.82
CA GLN A 107 -11.76 7.91 -17.48
C GLN A 107 -11.96 6.61 -16.71
N VAL A 108 -11.41 6.54 -15.51
CA VAL A 108 -11.61 5.42 -14.57
C VAL A 108 -12.71 5.77 -13.60
N THR A 109 -13.73 4.91 -13.49
CA THR A 109 -14.79 5.00 -12.49
C THR A 109 -14.93 3.68 -11.74
N THR A 110 -15.64 3.69 -10.62
CA THR A 110 -16.05 2.44 -9.97
C THR A 110 -17.28 1.86 -10.67
N ASN A 111 -17.56 0.57 -10.43
CA ASN A 111 -18.81 -0.09 -10.86
C ASN A 111 -20.08 0.55 -10.25
N THR A 112 -19.94 1.36 -9.21
CA THR A 112 -21.03 2.15 -8.61
C THR A 112 -21.16 3.56 -9.22
N GLY A 113 -20.34 3.89 -10.24
CA GLY A 113 -20.36 5.17 -10.94
C GLY A 113 -19.58 6.30 -10.26
N THR A 114 -18.84 6.02 -9.19
CA THR A 114 -17.96 7.01 -8.55
C THR A 114 -16.76 7.27 -9.45
N ASP A 115 -16.45 8.53 -9.73
CA ASP A 115 -15.32 9.00 -10.56
C ASP A 115 -14.25 9.72 -9.73
N THR A 116 -14.45 9.83 -8.44
CA THR A 116 -13.51 10.44 -7.49
C THR A 116 -12.97 9.38 -6.52
N GLY A 117 -11.75 9.62 -6.02
CA GLY A 117 -11.08 8.70 -5.09
C GLY A 117 -10.08 9.41 -4.21
N LEU A 118 -9.32 8.63 -3.45
CA LEU A 118 -8.35 9.16 -2.51
C LEU A 118 -6.98 9.35 -3.17
N VAL A 119 -6.51 10.59 -3.17
CA VAL A 119 -5.11 10.94 -3.48
C VAL A 119 -4.40 11.26 -2.19
N THR A 120 -3.29 10.59 -1.95
CA THR A 120 -2.34 10.90 -0.86
C THR A 120 -0.97 11.24 -1.46
N GLY A 121 -0.02 11.61 -0.65
CA GLY A 121 1.33 11.88 -1.07
C GLY A 121 2.37 11.17 -0.21
N TYR A 122 3.50 10.83 -0.84
CA TYR A 122 4.67 10.30 -0.18
C TYR A 122 5.94 10.99 -0.69
N TYR A 123 7.02 10.85 0.05
CA TYR A 123 8.29 11.51 -0.25
C TYR A 123 9.46 10.64 0.21
N GLU A 124 10.67 10.95 -0.22
CA GLU A 124 11.90 10.31 0.27
C GLU A 124 12.42 11.09 1.49
N PRO A 125 12.28 10.57 2.72
CA PRO A 125 12.69 11.27 3.94
C PRO A 125 14.22 11.34 4.10
N LEU A 126 14.66 12.37 4.84
CA LEU A 126 16.02 12.49 5.36
C LEU A 126 15.98 12.19 6.86
N VAL A 127 16.70 11.16 7.28
CA VAL A 127 16.81 10.73 8.68
C VAL A 127 18.25 10.90 9.15
N LYS A 128 18.46 11.43 10.33
CA LYS A 128 19.80 11.47 10.97
C LYS A 128 20.18 10.10 11.50
N GLY A 129 21.45 9.75 11.37
CA GLY A 129 21.90 8.45 11.85
C GLY A 129 23.39 8.19 11.72
N SER A 130 23.78 6.92 11.90
CA SER A 130 25.17 6.49 11.91
C SER A 130 25.33 5.09 11.33
N THR A 131 26.57 4.70 11.05
CA THR A 131 26.93 3.31 10.65
C THR A 131 27.19 2.41 11.85
N THR A 132 27.26 2.97 13.05
CA THR A 132 27.51 2.25 14.32
C THR A 132 26.38 2.54 15.30
N PRO A 133 26.05 1.59 16.22
CA PRO A 133 25.00 1.80 17.21
C PRO A 133 25.35 2.90 18.21
N LYS A 134 24.34 3.70 18.57
CA LYS A 134 24.39 4.69 19.65
C LYS A 134 23.29 4.40 20.67
N ALA A 135 23.40 4.97 21.86
CA ALA A 135 22.35 4.85 22.86
C ALA A 135 21.01 5.38 22.31
N GLY A 136 19.98 4.56 22.33
CA GLY A 136 18.65 4.91 21.83
C GLY A 136 18.46 4.85 20.31
N SER A 137 19.53 4.59 19.52
CA SER A 137 19.40 4.45 18.08
C SER A 137 18.71 3.13 17.70
N VAL A 138 18.01 3.13 16.56
CA VAL A 138 17.28 1.97 16.03
C VAL A 138 17.85 1.53 14.69
N PRO A 139 17.94 0.21 14.43
CA PRO A 139 18.58 -0.30 13.22
C PRO A 139 17.66 -0.32 12.00
N PHE A 140 18.24 -0.03 10.83
CA PHE A 140 17.69 -0.41 9.52
C PHE A 140 18.35 -1.72 9.07
N TYR A 141 17.53 -2.73 8.84
CA TYR A 141 18.00 -4.06 8.49
C TYR A 141 18.00 -4.33 6.99
N ALA A 142 19.00 -5.06 6.52
CA ALA A 142 18.93 -5.79 5.24
C ALA A 142 17.91 -6.92 5.34
N VAL A 143 17.57 -7.51 4.18
CA VAL A 143 16.72 -8.71 4.15
C VAL A 143 17.40 -9.82 4.97
N PRO A 144 16.68 -10.42 5.93
CA PRO A 144 17.25 -11.49 6.74
C PRO A 144 17.52 -12.76 5.93
N ASP A 145 18.64 -13.44 6.20
CA ASP A 145 19.05 -14.64 5.47
C ASP A 145 18.07 -15.80 5.61
N ASN A 146 17.30 -15.82 6.70
CA ASN A 146 16.31 -16.85 6.98
C ASN A 146 14.86 -16.45 6.62
N LEU A 147 14.67 -15.33 5.92
CA LEU A 147 13.38 -14.91 5.43
C LEU A 147 12.99 -15.75 4.21
N LEU A 148 11.90 -16.49 4.30
CA LEU A 148 11.36 -17.29 3.21
C LEU A 148 10.24 -16.55 2.49
N ILE A 149 10.29 -16.60 1.15
CA ILE A 149 9.20 -16.14 0.28
C ILE A 149 8.32 -17.34 -0.06
N LEU A 150 7.03 -17.26 0.25
CA LEU A 150 6.06 -18.31 -0.04
C LEU A 150 5.22 -17.91 -1.26
N ASP A 151 5.50 -18.53 -2.41
CA ASP A 151 4.68 -18.39 -3.61
C ASP A 151 3.78 -19.63 -3.78
N LEU A 152 2.58 -19.52 -3.28
CA LEU A 152 1.54 -20.55 -3.36
C LEU A 152 0.46 -20.23 -4.38
N ALA A 153 0.61 -19.14 -5.14
CA ALA A 153 -0.43 -18.63 -6.04
C ALA A 153 -0.81 -19.59 -7.18
N LYS A 154 0.09 -20.50 -7.58
CA LYS A 154 -0.20 -21.53 -8.60
C LYS A 154 -1.24 -22.54 -8.12
N GLN A 155 -1.23 -22.88 -6.82
CA GLN A 155 -2.16 -23.83 -6.22
C GLN A 155 -3.38 -23.13 -5.61
N TYR A 156 -3.18 -21.98 -4.98
CA TYR A 156 -4.19 -21.22 -4.27
C TYR A 156 -4.32 -19.85 -4.90
N THR A 157 -5.27 -19.72 -5.83
CA THR A 157 -5.45 -18.51 -6.64
C THR A 157 -5.85 -17.27 -5.83
N ASP A 158 -6.49 -17.46 -4.68
CA ASP A 158 -6.82 -16.41 -3.71
C ASP A 158 -5.60 -15.79 -3.03
N LEU A 159 -4.45 -16.47 -3.09
CA LEU A 159 -3.16 -15.97 -2.60
C LEU A 159 -2.39 -15.16 -3.65
N LYS A 160 -2.91 -15.04 -4.87
CA LYS A 160 -2.28 -14.26 -5.93
C LYS A 160 -2.10 -12.79 -5.52
N GLY A 161 -0.85 -12.31 -5.60
CA GLY A 161 -0.47 -10.95 -5.22
C GLY A 161 -0.33 -10.71 -3.71
N LYS A 162 -0.56 -11.72 -2.86
CA LYS A 162 -0.27 -11.61 -1.43
C LYS A 162 1.22 -11.81 -1.16
N ARG A 163 1.77 -10.97 -0.30
CA ARG A 163 3.19 -11.02 0.11
C ARG A 163 3.33 -11.93 1.32
N LEU A 164 3.32 -13.25 1.11
CA LEU A 164 3.49 -14.22 2.18
C LEU A 164 4.99 -14.40 2.48
N ARG A 165 5.35 -14.24 3.75
CA ARG A 165 6.71 -14.39 4.26
C ARG A 165 6.69 -15.28 5.50
N GLY A 166 7.73 -16.06 5.66
CA GLY A 166 7.86 -16.96 6.79
C GLY A 166 9.30 -17.28 7.12
N ARG A 167 9.47 -18.15 8.10
CA ARG A 167 10.74 -18.75 8.49
C ARG A 167 10.54 -20.22 8.82
N LEU A 168 11.60 -20.99 8.81
CA LEU A 168 11.54 -22.38 9.27
C LEU A 168 11.44 -22.45 10.79
N GLU A 169 10.54 -23.30 11.27
CA GLU A 169 10.52 -23.85 12.60
C GLU A 169 10.91 -25.32 12.51
N GLY A 170 12.03 -25.67 13.13
CA GLY A 170 12.67 -26.97 12.89
C GLY A 170 13.12 -27.12 11.44
N THR A 171 12.92 -28.30 10.84
CA THR A 171 13.41 -28.62 9.49
C THR A 171 12.34 -28.62 8.40
N ARG A 172 11.06 -28.57 8.74
CA ARG A 172 9.97 -28.78 7.78
C ARG A 172 8.76 -27.87 7.91
N THR A 173 8.61 -27.16 9.03
CA THR A 173 7.44 -26.32 9.27
C THR A 173 7.78 -24.87 8.94
N VAL A 174 6.99 -24.25 8.07
CA VAL A 174 7.08 -22.82 7.81
C VAL A 174 6.03 -22.11 8.66
N ILE A 175 6.48 -21.18 9.47
CA ILE A 175 5.64 -20.32 10.30
C ILE A 175 5.81 -18.85 9.89
N PRO A 176 4.90 -17.92 10.29
CA PRO A 176 5.06 -16.50 9.99
C PRO A 176 6.42 -15.97 10.41
N TYR A 177 6.96 -15.00 9.68
CA TYR A 177 8.17 -14.32 10.10
C TYR A 177 7.90 -13.54 11.40
N TRP A 178 8.94 -13.03 12.04
CA TRP A 178 8.80 -12.25 13.28
C TRP A 178 8.07 -10.93 13.03
N SER A 179 7.16 -10.59 13.93
CA SER A 179 6.50 -9.29 13.99
C SER A 179 7.46 -8.19 14.46
N ARG A 180 7.05 -6.92 14.33
CA ARG A 180 7.83 -5.78 14.84
C ARG A 180 8.21 -5.95 16.31
N GLN A 181 7.26 -6.36 17.15
CA GLN A 181 7.53 -6.58 18.56
C GLN A 181 8.60 -7.65 18.77
N GLU A 182 8.46 -8.80 18.13
CA GLU A 182 9.43 -9.89 18.25
C GLU A 182 10.82 -9.50 17.75
N ILE A 183 10.89 -8.67 16.70
CA ILE A 183 12.15 -8.10 16.19
C ILE A 183 12.74 -7.12 17.22
N ALA A 184 11.93 -6.25 17.81
CA ALA A 184 12.36 -5.33 18.88
C ALA A 184 12.84 -6.10 20.13
N ASP A 185 12.22 -7.24 20.44
CA ASP A 185 12.61 -8.14 21.52
C ASP A 185 13.88 -8.98 21.18
N GLY A 186 14.50 -8.74 20.01
CA GLY A 186 15.76 -9.38 19.60
C GLY A 186 15.63 -10.76 18.97
N LYS A 187 14.42 -11.25 18.63
CA LYS A 187 14.22 -12.58 18.01
C LYS A 187 14.93 -12.74 16.67
N MET A 188 15.15 -11.62 15.95
CA MET A 188 15.84 -11.63 14.66
C MET A 188 17.36 -11.46 14.79
N ALA A 189 17.91 -11.29 15.99
CA ALA A 189 19.33 -11.07 16.21
C ALA A 189 20.19 -12.12 15.46
N ASN A 190 21.25 -11.65 14.78
CA ASN A 190 22.18 -12.43 13.96
C ASN A 190 21.63 -13.00 12.63
N ASN A 191 20.35 -12.75 12.28
CA ASN A 191 19.78 -13.21 11.01
C ASN A 191 19.75 -12.12 9.94
N ALA A 192 20.05 -10.87 10.28
CA ALA A 192 20.06 -9.76 9.36
C ALA A 192 21.23 -8.81 9.61
N LYS A 193 21.84 -8.35 8.52
CA LYS A 193 22.83 -7.29 8.57
C LYS A 193 22.17 -5.96 8.90
N VAL A 194 22.70 -5.18 9.82
CA VAL A 194 22.32 -3.78 10.01
C VAL A 194 23.04 -2.93 8.97
N LEU A 195 22.29 -2.11 8.25
CA LEU A 195 22.81 -1.21 7.20
C LEU A 195 23.17 0.17 7.75
N ALA A 196 22.38 0.66 8.67
CA ALA A 196 22.56 1.93 9.38
C ALA A 196 21.71 1.94 10.64
N TRP A 197 21.92 2.96 11.47
CA TRP A 197 21.19 3.23 12.70
C TRP A 197 20.57 4.61 12.61
N ALA A 198 19.28 4.75 12.86
CA ALA A 198 18.60 6.04 12.97
C ALA A 198 18.70 6.56 14.41
N ASP A 199 18.85 7.88 14.56
CA ASP A 199 18.91 8.54 15.87
C ASP A 199 17.51 8.66 16.53
N ASP A 200 16.42 8.57 15.73
CA ASP A 200 15.04 8.69 16.18
C ASP A 200 14.17 7.54 15.64
N ALA A 201 13.49 6.83 16.56
CA ALA A 201 12.69 5.65 16.24
C ALA A 201 11.42 5.98 15.44
N ILE A 202 10.82 7.16 15.66
CA ILE A 202 9.62 7.55 14.91
C ILE A 202 9.97 8.01 13.50
N GLU A 203 11.11 8.66 13.28
CA GLU A 203 11.62 8.98 11.95
C GLU A 203 11.97 7.70 11.19
N ALA A 204 12.62 6.72 11.83
CA ALA A 204 12.90 5.41 11.27
C ALA A 204 11.60 4.69 10.85
N PHE A 205 10.59 4.69 11.70
CA PHE A 205 9.29 4.11 11.41
C PHE A 205 8.64 4.77 10.18
N PHE A 206 8.62 6.09 10.10
CA PHE A 206 8.08 6.78 8.92
C PHE A 206 8.87 6.48 7.67
N MET A 207 10.21 6.35 7.74
CA MET A 207 11.01 5.91 6.61
C MET A 207 10.65 4.49 6.14
N GLU A 208 10.34 3.57 7.05
CA GLU A 208 9.81 2.25 6.68
C GLU A 208 8.45 2.35 5.95
N VAL A 209 7.56 3.23 6.40
CA VAL A 209 6.26 3.48 5.76
C VAL A 209 6.44 4.03 4.35
N GLN A 210 7.41 4.94 4.15
CA GLN A 210 7.74 5.49 2.82
C GLN A 210 8.44 4.44 1.92
N GLY A 211 9.10 3.45 2.50
CA GLY A 211 9.80 2.37 1.79
C GLY A 211 11.19 2.74 1.27
N SER A 212 11.61 3.98 1.40
CA SER A 212 12.94 4.48 1.02
C SER A 212 13.28 5.73 1.79
N GLY A 213 14.57 6.10 1.83
CA GLY A 213 15.02 7.33 2.45
C GLY A 213 16.53 7.50 2.41
N ARG A 214 16.99 8.63 2.90
CA ARG A 214 18.41 8.95 3.04
C ARG A 214 18.77 9.08 4.50
N ILE A 215 19.86 8.43 4.88
CA ILE A 215 20.45 8.58 6.22
C ILE A 215 21.57 9.59 6.10
N GLN A 216 21.43 10.72 6.82
CA GLN A 216 22.50 11.69 6.96
C GLN A 216 23.44 11.22 8.06
N LEU A 217 24.65 10.82 7.67
CA LEU A 217 25.71 10.41 8.58
C LEU A 217 26.37 11.62 9.25
N GLU A 218 27.16 11.40 10.30
CA GLU A 218 27.81 12.46 11.09
C GLU A 218 28.80 13.31 10.28
N ASP A 219 29.40 12.72 9.25
CA ASP A 219 30.32 13.40 8.32
C ASP A 219 29.57 14.16 7.21
N GLY A 220 28.25 14.20 7.23
CA GLY A 220 27.39 14.79 6.21
C GLY A 220 27.13 13.91 4.99
N THR A 221 27.74 12.72 4.91
CA THR A 221 27.50 11.76 3.84
C THR A 221 26.04 11.28 3.87
N LEU A 222 25.44 11.11 2.68
CA LEU A 222 24.10 10.56 2.53
C LEU A 222 24.16 9.09 2.11
N LEU A 223 23.75 8.20 3.02
CA LEU A 223 23.53 6.79 2.72
C LEU A 223 22.08 6.61 2.25
N ARG A 224 21.89 6.12 1.02
CA ARG A 224 20.56 5.90 0.45
C ARG A 224 20.09 4.48 0.71
N LEU A 225 18.91 4.34 1.28
CA LEU A 225 18.26 3.06 1.50
C LEU A 225 16.96 2.98 0.70
N GLY A 226 16.73 1.86 0.04
CA GLY A 226 15.50 1.56 -0.69
C GLY A 226 14.92 0.23 -0.25
N TYR A 227 13.62 0.08 -0.45
CA TYR A 227 12.89 -1.14 -0.14
C TYR A 227 13.56 -2.38 -0.78
N ALA A 228 13.68 -3.42 -0.01
CA ALA A 228 14.14 -4.73 -0.49
C ALA A 228 13.07 -5.80 -0.27
N ASP A 229 12.54 -5.93 0.94
CA ASP A 229 11.44 -6.84 1.28
C ASP A 229 10.77 -6.41 2.60
N GLN A 230 9.87 -7.22 3.12
CA GLN A 230 9.16 -7.01 4.38
C GLN A 230 8.88 -8.34 5.09
N ASN A 231 8.48 -8.29 6.36
CA ASN A 231 8.26 -9.48 7.18
C ASN A 231 6.93 -10.24 6.91
N GLY A 232 6.10 -9.84 5.94
CA GLY A 232 4.86 -10.53 5.56
C GLY A 232 3.61 -10.08 6.31
N TYR A 233 3.73 -9.28 7.34
CA TYR A 233 2.56 -8.74 8.05
C TYR A 233 1.93 -7.59 7.27
N PRO A 234 0.58 -7.49 7.27
CA PRO A 234 -0.10 -6.33 6.73
C PRO A 234 0.21 -5.08 7.57
N TYR A 235 0.35 -3.95 6.87
CA TYR A 235 0.50 -2.66 7.54
C TYR A 235 -0.73 -2.32 8.38
N LYS A 236 -0.50 -1.84 9.60
CA LYS A 236 -1.51 -1.26 10.49
C LYS A 236 -1.13 0.17 10.84
N SER A 237 -2.05 1.11 10.63
CA SER A 237 -1.80 2.52 10.89
C SER A 237 -1.66 2.81 12.39
N ILE A 238 -0.50 3.35 12.79
CA ILE A 238 -0.28 3.84 14.16
C ILE A 238 -1.14 5.06 14.48
N GLY A 239 -1.46 5.89 13.48
CA GLY A 239 -2.41 7.00 13.64
C GLY A 239 -3.81 6.51 13.97
N LYS A 240 -4.28 5.44 13.28
CA LYS A 240 -5.55 4.82 13.60
C LYS A 240 -5.55 4.22 15.02
N TRP A 241 -4.46 3.57 15.40
CA TRP A 241 -4.30 3.05 16.76
C TRP A 241 -4.40 4.18 17.81
N LEU A 242 -3.76 5.34 17.60
CA LEU A 242 -3.88 6.49 18.50
C LEU A 242 -5.31 7.01 18.60
N VAL A 243 -6.06 7.00 17.51
CA VAL A 243 -7.49 7.36 17.52
C VAL A 243 -8.31 6.34 18.30
N GLU A 244 -8.06 5.06 18.14
CA GLU A 244 -8.72 3.97 18.89
C GLU A 244 -8.39 4.01 20.39
N GLN A 245 -7.21 4.52 20.77
CA GLN A 245 -6.83 4.75 22.17
C GLN A 245 -7.38 6.09 22.75
N GLY A 246 -8.07 6.88 21.94
CA GLY A 246 -8.60 8.18 22.37
C GLY A 246 -7.53 9.28 22.49
N GLU A 247 -6.31 9.07 22.00
CA GLU A 247 -5.18 9.99 22.09
C GLU A 247 -5.24 11.10 21.02
N LEU A 248 -5.82 10.78 19.85
CA LEU A 248 -6.03 11.72 18.75
C LEU A 248 -7.45 11.58 18.19
N THR A 249 -7.94 12.61 17.53
CA THR A 249 -9.12 12.52 16.68
C THR A 249 -8.71 12.24 15.23
N LEU A 250 -9.60 11.64 14.44
CA LEU A 250 -9.29 11.22 13.06
C LEU A 250 -8.84 12.39 12.17
N ASP A 251 -9.46 13.55 12.33
CA ASP A 251 -9.13 14.80 11.61
C ASP A 251 -7.76 15.38 11.98
N LYS A 252 -7.23 14.99 13.15
CA LYS A 252 -5.93 15.41 13.66
C LYS A 252 -4.83 14.34 13.55
N ALA A 253 -5.14 13.17 13.03
CA ALA A 253 -4.19 12.06 12.90
C ALA A 253 -3.20 12.29 11.73
N SER A 254 -2.43 13.39 11.79
CA SER A 254 -1.34 13.70 10.86
C SER A 254 0.00 13.13 11.33
N MET A 255 1.00 13.06 10.42
CA MET A 255 2.37 12.66 10.77
C MET A 255 2.94 13.57 11.89
N GLN A 256 2.72 14.87 11.80
CA GLN A 256 3.19 15.86 12.79
C GLN A 256 2.57 15.61 14.16
N SER A 257 1.28 15.32 14.22
CA SER A 257 0.59 15.03 15.48
C SER A 257 1.05 13.71 16.10
N ILE A 258 1.31 12.69 15.29
CA ILE A 258 1.86 11.41 15.74
C ILE A 258 3.27 11.61 16.31
N GLN A 259 4.12 12.38 15.62
CA GLN A 259 5.46 12.72 16.10
C GLN A 259 5.42 13.53 17.41
N ALA A 260 4.50 14.49 17.52
CA ALA A 260 4.30 15.27 18.74
C ALA A 260 3.87 14.39 19.91
N TRP A 261 2.92 13.47 19.66
CA TRP A 261 2.46 12.51 20.66
C TRP A 261 3.60 11.59 21.11
N ALA A 262 4.38 11.06 20.18
CA ALA A 262 5.54 10.19 20.47
C ALA A 262 6.57 10.89 21.38
N LYS A 263 6.87 12.16 21.09
CA LYS A 263 7.78 12.98 21.92
C LYS A 263 7.23 13.25 23.34
N ALA A 264 5.92 13.41 23.45
CA ALA A 264 5.25 13.63 24.74
C ALA A 264 5.09 12.34 25.56
N ASN A 265 5.13 11.17 24.91
CA ASN A 265 4.87 9.86 25.54
C ASN A 265 6.00 8.85 25.26
N PRO A 266 7.27 9.15 25.61
CA PRO A 266 8.40 8.29 25.25
C PRO A 266 8.30 6.88 25.85
N GLN A 267 7.64 6.72 27.00
CA GLN A 267 7.43 5.43 27.66
C GLN A 267 6.43 4.54 26.91
N ARG A 268 5.57 5.11 26.06
CA ARG A 268 4.58 4.38 25.23
C ARG A 268 4.96 4.31 23.75
N LEU A 269 6.09 4.88 23.38
CA LEU A 269 6.55 4.91 21.99
C LEU A 269 6.62 3.50 21.38
N GLN A 270 7.24 2.56 22.08
CA GLN A 270 7.38 1.19 21.57
C GLN A 270 6.03 0.47 21.48
N GLU A 271 5.09 0.72 22.40
CA GLU A 271 3.71 0.20 22.33
C GLU A 271 3.02 0.67 21.04
N MET A 272 3.08 1.96 20.76
CA MET A 272 2.52 2.56 19.54
C MET A 272 3.16 1.97 18.28
N LEU A 273 4.50 1.88 18.22
CA LEU A 273 5.20 1.31 17.06
C LEU A 273 4.82 -0.15 16.83
N ASN A 274 4.68 -0.95 17.88
CA ASN A 274 4.32 -2.36 17.84
C ASN A 274 2.86 -2.60 17.40
N ALA A 275 1.98 -1.59 17.45
CA ALA A 275 0.64 -1.68 16.87
C ALA A 275 0.68 -1.98 15.36
N ASN A 276 1.76 -1.57 14.68
CA ASN A 276 2.05 -2.02 13.32
C ASN A 276 3.03 -3.22 13.34
N PRO A 277 2.58 -4.45 13.09
CA PRO A 277 3.45 -5.63 13.09
C PRO A 277 4.38 -5.71 11.87
N SER A 278 4.12 -4.90 10.84
CA SER A 278 4.92 -4.90 9.60
C SER A 278 6.26 -4.21 9.81
N VAL A 279 7.34 -4.82 9.29
CA VAL A 279 8.70 -4.27 9.27
C VAL A 279 9.24 -4.35 7.86
N VAL A 280 9.83 -3.27 7.37
CA VAL A 280 10.47 -3.19 6.06
C VAL A 280 11.97 -3.47 6.19
N PHE A 281 12.49 -4.27 5.27
CA PHE A 281 13.91 -4.52 5.08
C PHE A 281 14.43 -3.74 3.89
N PHE A 282 15.65 -3.24 4.00
CA PHE A 282 16.23 -2.31 3.05
C PHE A 282 17.43 -2.89 2.30
N ARG A 283 17.80 -2.19 1.26
CA ARG A 283 19.08 -2.34 0.55
C ARG A 283 19.73 -0.97 0.35
N VAL A 284 21.03 -0.94 0.28
CA VAL A 284 21.77 0.28 -0.09
C VAL A 284 21.56 0.53 -1.58
N LEU A 285 21.21 1.76 -1.92
CA LEU A 285 21.10 2.23 -3.30
C LEU A 285 22.36 3.00 -3.69
N THR A 286 22.87 2.72 -4.88
CA THR A 286 24.00 3.45 -5.49
C THR A 286 23.46 4.61 -6.35
N GLY A 287 24.32 5.59 -6.63
CA GLY A 287 23.96 6.75 -7.47
C GLY A 287 23.21 7.85 -6.71
N THR A 288 22.74 8.85 -7.46
CA THR A 288 22.10 10.07 -6.92
C THR A 288 20.64 10.22 -7.34
N ASP A 289 20.11 9.29 -8.15
CA ASP A 289 18.74 9.31 -8.65
C ASP A 289 17.70 9.16 -7.50
N GLY A 290 16.41 9.33 -7.80
CA GLY A 290 15.31 9.08 -6.87
C GLY A 290 15.24 7.64 -6.35
N PRO A 291 14.35 7.35 -5.41
CA PRO A 291 14.12 6.00 -4.93
C PRO A 291 13.62 5.10 -6.07
N ILE A 292 13.87 3.78 -5.96
CA ILE A 292 13.48 2.84 -7.00
C ILE A 292 12.05 2.36 -6.74
N GLY A 293 11.13 2.67 -7.65
CA GLY A 293 9.74 2.23 -7.59
C GLY A 293 9.53 0.77 -8.03
N ALA A 294 8.29 0.29 -7.94
CA ALA A 294 7.91 -1.08 -8.29
C ALA A 294 8.13 -1.42 -9.78
N LEU A 295 8.13 -0.44 -10.67
CA LEU A 295 8.51 -0.61 -12.09
C LEU A 295 10.03 -0.89 -12.25
N ASN A 296 10.80 -0.82 -11.16
CA ASN A 296 12.25 -0.93 -11.13
C ASN A 296 12.97 0.18 -11.93
N VAL A 297 12.47 1.39 -11.78
CA VAL A 297 13.06 2.64 -12.30
C VAL A 297 13.14 3.68 -11.18
N PRO A 298 14.04 4.66 -11.26
CA PRO A 298 14.05 5.80 -10.36
C PRO A 298 12.74 6.58 -10.46
N LEU A 299 12.15 6.92 -9.33
CA LEU A 299 11.02 7.82 -9.26
C LEU A 299 11.48 9.26 -9.52
N THR A 300 10.63 10.01 -10.19
CA THR A 300 10.87 11.41 -10.52
C THR A 300 9.96 12.29 -9.66
N ASP A 301 10.53 13.30 -9.01
CA ASP A 301 9.83 14.26 -8.20
C ASP A 301 8.63 14.84 -8.95
N GLU A 302 7.47 14.80 -8.32
CA GLU A 302 6.22 15.39 -8.83
C GLU A 302 5.74 14.85 -10.21
N ALA A 303 6.33 13.73 -10.68
CA ALA A 303 5.98 13.10 -11.96
C ALA A 303 5.80 11.57 -11.84
N SER A 304 5.92 11.00 -10.65
CA SER A 304 5.73 9.57 -10.38
C SER A 304 4.62 9.36 -9.36
N ALA A 305 3.97 8.20 -9.42
CA ALA A 305 2.96 7.81 -8.43
C ALA A 305 2.93 6.30 -8.19
N ALA A 306 2.47 5.93 -6.98
CA ALA A 306 2.07 4.58 -6.66
C ALA A 306 0.56 4.40 -6.90
N ILE A 307 0.21 3.23 -7.44
CA ILE A 307 -1.16 2.84 -7.82
C ILE A 307 -1.46 1.40 -7.41
N ASP A 308 -2.72 1.00 -7.53
CA ASP A 308 -3.10 -0.42 -7.46
C ASP A 308 -2.94 -1.07 -8.86
N PRO A 309 -1.95 -1.97 -9.05
CA PRO A 309 -1.67 -2.58 -10.35
C PRO A 309 -2.75 -3.56 -10.83
N LYS A 310 -3.77 -3.83 -10.01
CA LYS A 310 -4.95 -4.59 -10.43
C LYS A 310 -5.84 -3.77 -11.35
N PHE A 311 -5.82 -2.45 -11.24
CA PHE A 311 -6.68 -1.53 -11.97
C PHE A 311 -5.90 -0.66 -12.96
N VAL A 312 -4.73 -0.18 -12.59
CA VAL A 312 -3.88 0.65 -13.46
C VAL A 312 -2.56 -0.10 -13.70
N PRO A 313 -2.22 -0.50 -14.93
CA PRO A 313 -0.96 -1.18 -15.20
C PRO A 313 0.25 -0.31 -14.87
N LEU A 314 1.29 -0.92 -14.26
CA LEU A 314 2.58 -0.24 -14.06
C LEU A 314 3.18 0.20 -15.39
N GLY A 315 3.57 1.46 -15.45
CA GLY A 315 4.11 2.14 -16.61
C GLY A 315 3.08 2.99 -17.36
N SER A 316 1.78 2.92 -17.01
CA SER A 316 0.75 3.74 -17.65
C SER A 316 0.93 5.22 -17.29
N PRO A 317 0.80 6.14 -18.27
CA PRO A 317 0.58 7.54 -17.99
C PRO A 317 -0.77 7.73 -17.29
N ILE A 318 -0.83 8.64 -16.33
CA ILE A 318 -2.04 9.00 -15.57
C ILE A 318 -2.20 10.51 -15.63
N TYR A 319 -3.36 10.98 -16.07
CA TYR A 319 -3.71 12.37 -15.87
C TYR A 319 -4.44 12.51 -14.54
N LEU A 320 -3.74 13.08 -13.56
CA LEU A 320 -4.27 13.34 -12.23
C LEU A 320 -4.93 14.70 -12.19
N SER A 321 -6.20 14.74 -11.81
CA SER A 321 -6.95 15.97 -11.49
C SER A 321 -7.38 15.90 -10.03
N THR A 322 -6.81 16.76 -9.19
CA THR A 322 -7.03 16.76 -7.74
C THR A 322 -6.81 18.18 -7.17
N THR A 323 -6.71 18.32 -5.86
CA THR A 323 -6.34 19.55 -5.17
C THR A 323 -5.05 19.38 -4.40
N ARG A 324 -4.31 20.47 -4.21
CA ARG A 324 -3.14 20.49 -3.34
C ARG A 324 -3.54 20.31 -1.88
N PRO A 325 -2.74 19.61 -1.06
CA PRO A 325 -3.13 19.26 0.31
C PRO A 325 -3.26 20.48 1.25
N ASN A 326 -2.50 21.55 1.02
CA ASN A 326 -2.37 22.66 1.98
C ASN A 326 -3.24 23.86 1.67
N ASP A 327 -3.58 24.10 0.39
CA ASP A 327 -4.30 25.31 -0.06
C ASP A 327 -5.53 25.01 -0.88
N SER A 328 -5.83 23.72 -1.11
CA SER A 328 -6.95 23.24 -1.91
C SER A 328 -6.98 23.79 -3.34
N GLN A 329 -5.87 24.34 -3.83
CA GLN A 329 -5.78 24.78 -5.22
C GLN A 329 -5.84 23.57 -6.17
N PRO A 330 -6.49 23.69 -7.33
CA PRO A 330 -6.50 22.63 -8.33
C PRO A 330 -5.08 22.22 -8.72
N MET A 331 -4.86 20.92 -8.84
CA MET A 331 -3.62 20.33 -9.31
C MET A 331 -3.95 19.34 -10.44
N ASN A 332 -3.54 19.69 -11.64
CA ASN A 332 -3.76 18.89 -12.85
C ASN A 332 -2.41 18.54 -13.45
N ARG A 333 -2.05 17.25 -13.48
CA ARG A 333 -0.72 16.80 -13.90
C ARG A 333 -0.76 15.48 -14.65
N LEU A 334 0.06 15.37 -15.67
CA LEU A 334 0.40 14.08 -16.26
C LEU A 334 1.56 13.47 -15.46
N ILE A 335 1.36 12.28 -14.92
CA ILE A 335 2.32 11.55 -14.08
C ILE A 335 2.44 10.09 -14.55
N GLN A 336 3.42 9.36 -14.03
CA GLN A 336 3.68 7.98 -14.43
C GLN A 336 3.40 7.00 -13.28
N ALA A 337 2.67 5.92 -13.58
CA ALA A 337 2.43 4.80 -12.67
C ALA A 337 3.71 3.96 -12.51
N GLN A 338 4.61 4.36 -11.62
CA GLN A 338 5.93 3.72 -11.48
C GLN A 338 6.10 2.93 -10.19
N ASP A 339 5.14 3.06 -9.27
CA ASP A 339 5.26 2.45 -7.94
C ASP A 339 3.95 1.79 -7.49
N THR A 340 4.04 1.03 -6.38
CA THR A 340 2.91 0.39 -5.71
C THR A 340 3.12 0.43 -4.21
N GLY A 341 2.04 0.47 -3.44
CA GLY A 341 2.10 0.40 -1.98
C GLY A 341 1.10 -0.60 -1.41
N GLY A 342 1.42 -1.23 -0.28
CA GLY A 342 0.53 -2.21 0.37
C GLY A 342 -0.81 -1.62 0.83
N ALA A 343 -0.86 -0.31 1.06
CA ALA A 343 -2.06 0.44 1.42
C ALA A 343 -2.70 1.16 0.21
N ILE A 344 -2.09 1.06 -0.98
CA ILE A 344 -2.57 1.71 -2.20
C ILE A 344 -3.45 0.70 -2.93
N ALA A 345 -4.73 0.66 -2.60
CA ALA A 345 -5.69 -0.31 -3.11
C ALA A 345 -6.97 0.37 -3.61
N GLY A 346 -7.45 -0.05 -4.78
CA GLY A 346 -8.67 0.42 -5.41
C GLY A 346 -8.45 1.09 -6.77
N PRO A 347 -9.54 1.23 -7.57
CA PRO A 347 -9.45 1.70 -8.96
C PRO A 347 -9.08 3.18 -9.10
N ILE A 348 -9.49 4.03 -8.14
CA ILE A 348 -9.24 5.48 -8.14
C ILE A 348 -8.42 5.82 -6.90
N ARG A 349 -7.27 5.16 -6.76
CA ARG A 349 -6.34 5.33 -5.64
C ARG A 349 -4.95 5.67 -6.16
N VAL A 350 -4.47 6.84 -5.81
CA VAL A 350 -3.15 7.34 -6.21
C VAL A 350 -2.39 7.80 -4.96
N ASP A 351 -1.11 7.46 -4.89
CA ASP A 351 -0.17 8.03 -3.94
C ASP A 351 0.90 8.80 -4.73
N TYR A 352 0.90 10.11 -4.60
CA TYR A 352 1.69 11.02 -5.41
C TYR A 352 3.08 11.22 -4.81
N PHE A 353 4.12 11.03 -5.62
CA PHE A 353 5.51 11.19 -5.18
C PHE A 353 5.94 12.65 -5.23
N TRP A 354 6.14 13.27 -4.06
CA TRP A 354 6.56 14.66 -3.93
C TRP A 354 8.06 14.88 -4.11
N GLY A 355 8.87 13.83 -4.03
CA GLY A 355 10.32 13.92 -4.17
C GLY A 355 11.09 13.81 -2.86
N PHE A 356 12.31 14.37 -2.84
CA PHE A 356 13.22 14.28 -1.70
C PHE A 356 13.05 15.45 -0.72
N GLY A 357 13.06 15.14 0.57
CA GLY A 357 12.99 16.10 1.65
C GLY A 357 11.57 16.62 1.94
N ALA A 358 11.44 17.44 2.99
CA ALA A 358 10.19 18.15 3.28
C ALA A 358 10.03 19.32 2.28
N LYS A 359 8.93 19.30 1.54
CA LYS A 359 8.48 20.43 0.70
C LYS A 359 7.30 21.13 1.32
#